data_f76aff0a6ed0f0403fe6825fe86ef258
#
_entry.id   f76aff0a6ed0f0403fe6825fe86ef258
#
_cell.length_a   1.000
_cell.length_b   1.000
_cell.length_c   1.000
_cell.angle_alpha   90.00
_cell.angle_beta   90.00
_cell.angle_gamma   90.00
#
_symmetry.space_group_name_H-M   'P 1'
#
loop_
_entity.id
_entity.type
_entity.pdbx_description
1 polymer ?
#
loop_
_entity_poly.entity_id
_entity_poly.type
_entity_poly.pdbx_seq_one_letter_code
_entity_poly.pdbx_strand_id
1 'polypeptide(L)'
;MTDNLARWQQDDRQHFLHPFTDHRELSERGTRVITRADGVYIWEANGQKILDGMSGLWCVNLGYGREELIEAGARQLRELPYYNSFFQCTDRKSVV
;
A
#
# COMPACT_ATOMS: atom_id res chain seq x y z
N MET A 1 19.72 -3.49 -5.67
CA MET A 1 18.34 -3.84 -5.25
C MET A 1 18.32 -4.82 -4.08
N THR A 2 19.17 -5.85 -4.10
CA THR A 2 19.27 -6.83 -3.00
C THR A 2 19.70 -6.22 -1.66
N ASP A 3 20.58 -5.23 -1.67
CA ASP A 3 21.05 -4.55 -0.45
C ASP A 3 19.91 -3.80 0.26
N ASN A 4 18.97 -3.24 -0.49
CA ASN A 4 17.81 -2.57 0.08
C ASN A 4 16.81 -3.55 0.72
N LEU A 5 16.64 -4.74 0.16
CA LEU A 5 15.73 -5.73 0.72
C LEU A 5 16.15 -6.16 2.12
N ALA A 6 17.43 -6.48 2.31
CA ALA A 6 17.96 -6.88 3.61
C ALA A 6 17.76 -5.78 4.66
N ARG A 7 18.01 -4.53 4.29
CA ARG A 7 17.79 -3.37 5.14
C ARG A 7 16.30 -3.20 5.50
N TRP A 8 15.41 -3.25 4.52
CA TRP A 8 13.98 -3.13 4.76
C TRP A 8 13.45 -4.25 5.66
N GLN A 9 13.93 -5.48 5.48
CA GLN A 9 13.57 -6.61 6.35
C GLN A 9 14.07 -6.42 7.77
N GLN A 10 15.25 -5.84 7.95
CA GLN A 10 15.79 -5.52 9.26
C GLN A 10 14.99 -4.42 9.95
N ASP A 11 14.71 -3.33 9.24
CA ASP A 11 13.92 -2.21 9.75
C ASP A 11 12.50 -2.66 10.15
N ASP A 12 11.87 -3.46 9.30
CA ASP A 12 10.55 -4.05 9.56
C ASP A 12 10.56 -4.89 10.84
N ARG A 13 11.54 -5.76 10.98
CA ARG A 13 11.68 -6.62 12.17
C ARG A 13 11.86 -5.82 13.46
N GLN A 14 12.55 -4.70 13.40
CA GLN A 14 12.85 -3.88 14.56
C GLN A 14 11.74 -2.90 14.94
N HIS A 15 10.97 -2.42 13.98
CA HIS A 15 10.11 -1.26 14.18
C HIS A 15 8.63 -1.50 13.87
N PHE A 16 8.25 -2.62 13.25
CA PHE A 16 6.87 -2.86 12.83
C PHE A 16 6.30 -4.14 13.44
N LEU A 17 5.14 -4.02 14.07
CA LEU A 17 4.37 -5.15 14.61
C LEU A 17 3.27 -5.53 13.61
N HIS A 18 3.44 -6.64 12.91
CA HIS A 18 2.46 -7.13 11.94
C HIS A 18 1.21 -7.68 12.62
N PRO A 19 -0.01 -7.28 12.21
CA PRO A 19 -1.24 -7.90 12.67
C PRO A 19 -1.44 -9.28 12.04
N PHE A 20 -2.16 -10.16 12.73
CA PHE A 20 -2.55 -11.50 12.25
C PHE A 20 -1.37 -12.33 11.69
N THR A 21 -0.21 -12.25 12.35
CA THR A 21 1.03 -12.85 11.82
C THR A 21 1.72 -13.66 12.91
N ASP A 22 2.27 -14.82 12.55
CA ASP A 22 3.19 -15.57 13.42
C ASP A 22 4.55 -14.86 13.43
N HIS A 23 4.84 -14.18 14.54
CA HIS A 23 6.06 -13.36 14.65
C HIS A 23 7.34 -14.19 14.71
N ARG A 24 7.28 -15.44 15.15
CA ARG A 24 8.44 -16.33 15.13
C ARG A 24 8.81 -16.67 13.69
N GLU A 25 7.85 -17.14 12.93
CA GLU A 25 8.06 -17.46 11.50
C GLU A 25 8.50 -16.23 10.72
N LEU A 26 7.87 -15.07 10.95
CA LEU A 26 8.26 -13.82 10.31
C LEU A 26 9.69 -13.42 10.65
N SER A 27 10.12 -13.59 11.91
CA SER A 27 11.48 -13.29 12.34
C SER A 27 12.53 -14.19 11.67
N GLU A 28 12.19 -15.45 11.43
CA GLU A 28 13.07 -16.41 10.77
C GLU A 28 13.17 -16.19 9.26
N ARG A 29 12.04 -15.98 8.60
CA ARG A 29 11.95 -15.86 7.14
C ARG A 29 12.17 -14.45 6.63
N GLY A 30 11.89 -13.44 7.43
CA GLY A 30 11.84 -12.04 7.02
C GLY A 30 10.52 -11.68 6.33
N THR A 31 10.19 -10.39 6.34
CA THR A 31 8.98 -9.89 5.68
C THR A 31 9.10 -9.94 4.16
N ARG A 32 7.99 -10.22 3.49
CA ARG A 32 7.88 -10.12 2.03
C ARG A 32 7.63 -8.66 1.66
N VAL A 33 8.54 -8.04 0.95
CA VAL A 33 8.44 -6.62 0.57
C VAL A 33 7.91 -6.51 -0.85
N ILE A 34 6.72 -5.94 -1.01
CA ILE A 34 6.09 -5.68 -2.31
C ILE A 34 6.49 -4.28 -2.76
N THR A 35 7.05 -4.15 -3.95
CA THR A 35 7.64 -2.91 -4.45
C THR A 35 6.95 -2.34 -5.68
N ARG A 36 6.17 -3.13 -6.39
CA ARG A 36 5.48 -2.70 -7.60
C ARG A 36 4.17 -3.47 -7.78
N ALA A 37 3.21 -2.83 -8.43
CA ALA A 37 1.95 -3.44 -8.81
C ALA A 37 1.48 -2.92 -10.17
N ASP A 38 0.79 -3.75 -10.93
CA ASP A 38 0.20 -3.39 -12.21
C ASP A 38 -0.92 -4.39 -12.56
N GLY A 39 -2.11 -3.87 -12.86
CA GLY A 39 -3.29 -4.69 -13.15
C GLY A 39 -3.64 -5.61 -11.98
N VAL A 40 -3.47 -6.91 -12.18
CA VAL A 40 -3.75 -7.94 -11.16
C VAL A 40 -2.46 -8.54 -10.56
N TYR A 41 -1.31 -8.00 -10.90
CA TYR A 41 -0.03 -8.51 -10.47
C TYR A 41 0.69 -7.58 -9.52
N ILE A 42 1.45 -8.17 -8.62
CA ILE A 42 2.39 -7.49 -7.73
C ILE A 42 3.79 -8.09 -7.91
N TRP A 43 4.81 -7.35 -7.51
CA TRP A 43 6.20 -7.82 -7.55
C TRP A 43 6.87 -7.63 -6.21
N GLU A 44 7.56 -8.68 -5.78
CA GLU A 44 8.44 -8.62 -4.62
C GLU A 44 9.74 -7.87 -4.95
N ALA A 45 10.42 -7.42 -3.91
CA ALA A 45 11.72 -6.74 -4.04
C ALA A 45 12.80 -7.62 -4.71
N ASN A 46 12.67 -8.94 -4.65
CA ASN A 46 13.53 -9.88 -5.35
C ASN A 46 13.21 -10.06 -6.84
N GLY A 47 12.18 -9.36 -7.35
CA GLY A 47 11.73 -9.42 -8.73
C GLY A 47 10.68 -10.47 -9.05
N GLN A 48 10.27 -11.27 -8.09
CA GLN A 48 9.25 -12.29 -8.30
C GLN A 48 7.88 -11.66 -8.58
N LYS A 49 7.26 -12.06 -9.69
CA LYS A 49 5.91 -11.66 -10.09
C LYS A 49 4.88 -12.59 -9.46
N ILE A 50 3.85 -12.02 -8.87
CA ILE A 50 2.79 -12.76 -8.14
C ILE A 50 1.43 -12.27 -8.60
N LEU A 51 0.49 -13.19 -8.83
CA LEU A 51 -0.92 -12.86 -9.01
C LEU A 51 -1.51 -12.44 -7.65
N ASP A 52 -2.02 -11.23 -7.55
CA ASP A 52 -2.58 -10.71 -6.31
C ASP A 52 -4.02 -11.17 -6.09
N GLY A 53 -4.19 -12.36 -5.52
CA GLY A 53 -5.51 -12.87 -5.14
C GLY A 53 -6.12 -12.22 -3.91
N MET A 54 -5.34 -11.44 -3.17
CA MET A 54 -5.81 -10.71 -1.96
C MET A 54 -6.41 -9.33 -2.28
N SER A 55 -6.15 -8.78 -3.46
CA SER A 55 -6.57 -7.43 -3.85
C SER A 55 -6.19 -6.37 -2.82
N GLY A 56 -4.95 -6.41 -2.31
CA GLY A 56 -4.47 -5.54 -1.25
C GLY A 56 -5.27 -5.65 0.05
N LEU A 57 -5.89 -6.78 0.30
CA LEU A 57 -6.89 -7.05 1.34
C LEU A 57 -8.20 -6.27 1.09
N TRP A 58 -8.87 -6.61 -0.03
CA TRP A 58 -10.16 -6.06 -0.47
C TRP A 58 -10.15 -4.58 -0.87
N CYS A 59 -8.99 -4.00 -1.11
CA CYS A 59 -8.88 -2.57 -1.40
C CYS A 59 -8.67 -2.24 -2.88
N VAL A 60 -8.37 -3.23 -3.73
CA VAL A 60 -7.98 -3.03 -5.13
C VAL A 60 -8.97 -3.74 -6.06
N ASN A 61 -10.22 -3.32 -6.01
CA ASN A 61 -11.31 -3.99 -6.74
C ASN A 61 -11.21 -3.84 -8.27
N LEU A 62 -10.56 -2.78 -8.75
CA LEU A 62 -10.40 -2.49 -10.18
C LEU A 62 -9.01 -2.77 -10.71
N GLY A 63 -8.12 -3.33 -9.89
CA GLY A 63 -6.72 -3.53 -10.23
C GLY A 63 -5.85 -2.31 -9.93
N TYR A 64 -4.55 -2.50 -10.09
CA TYR A 64 -3.53 -1.49 -9.85
C TYR A 64 -3.27 -0.66 -11.10
N GLY A 65 -2.86 0.60 -10.94
CA GLY A 65 -2.41 1.43 -12.05
C GLY A 65 -3.52 1.96 -12.96
N ARG A 66 -4.75 2.11 -12.45
CA ARG A 66 -5.86 2.70 -13.21
C ARG A 66 -5.66 4.21 -13.32
N GLU A 67 -5.32 4.66 -14.54
CA GLU A 67 -4.98 6.07 -14.80
C GLU A 67 -6.11 7.03 -14.45
N GLU A 68 -7.35 6.68 -14.74
CA GLU A 68 -8.50 7.53 -14.42
C GLU A 68 -8.66 7.74 -12.90
N LEU A 69 -8.30 6.76 -12.07
CA LEU A 69 -8.31 6.88 -10.61
C LEU A 69 -7.12 7.70 -10.11
N ILE A 70 -5.94 7.48 -10.68
CA ILE A 70 -4.73 8.23 -10.37
C ILE A 70 -4.94 9.72 -10.64
N GLU A 71 -5.46 10.06 -11.81
CA GLU A 71 -5.73 11.44 -12.20
C GLU A 71 -6.81 12.10 -11.33
N ALA A 72 -7.87 11.37 -10.99
CA ALA A 72 -8.91 11.87 -10.10
C ALA A 72 -8.33 12.17 -8.70
N GLY A 73 -7.51 11.27 -8.15
CA GLY A 73 -6.82 11.46 -6.89
C GLY A 73 -5.85 12.64 -6.91
N ALA A 74 -4.99 12.71 -7.94
CA ALA A 74 -4.01 13.78 -8.09
C ALA A 74 -4.69 15.15 -8.20
N ARG A 75 -5.77 15.25 -8.99
CA ARG A 75 -6.54 16.49 -9.13
C ARG A 75 -7.14 16.93 -7.80
N GLN A 76 -7.75 16.01 -7.05
CA GLN A 76 -8.35 16.33 -5.75
C GLN A 76 -7.29 16.75 -4.72
N LEU A 77 -6.12 16.10 -4.70
CA LEU A 77 -5.03 16.47 -3.82
C LEU A 77 -4.46 17.86 -4.12
N ARG A 78 -4.42 18.28 -5.40
CA ARG A 78 -3.99 19.63 -5.80
C ARG A 78 -5.01 20.68 -5.42
N GLU A 79 -6.30 20.38 -5.55
CA GLU A 79 -7.40 21.33 -5.28
C GLU A 79 -7.63 21.49 -3.78
N LEU A 80 -7.86 20.39 -3.07
CA LEU A 80 -8.10 20.35 -1.63
C LEU A 80 -7.86 18.94 -1.11
N PRO A 81 -6.71 18.64 -0.48
CA PRO A 81 -6.44 17.32 0.04
C PRO A 81 -7.29 16.95 1.25
N TYR A 82 -7.56 17.92 2.11
CA TYR A 82 -8.33 17.72 3.32
C TYR A 82 -8.82 19.06 3.89
N TYR A 83 -10.00 19.06 4.48
CA TYR A 83 -10.43 20.08 5.43
C TYR A 83 -11.22 19.42 6.56
N ASN A 84 -11.17 20.02 7.76
CA ASN A 84 -11.83 19.47 8.93
C ASN A 84 -13.35 19.58 8.83
N SER A 85 -14.06 18.74 9.57
CA SER A 85 -15.54 18.75 9.65
C SER A 85 -16.08 19.40 10.93
N PHE A 86 -15.24 20.13 11.66
CA PHE A 86 -15.64 20.87 12.84
C PHE A 86 -16.16 22.27 12.47
N PHE A 87 -16.81 22.92 13.41
CA PHE A 87 -17.22 24.33 13.30
C PHE A 87 -18.09 24.63 12.07
N GLN A 88 -18.98 23.71 11.72
CA GLN A 88 -19.92 23.84 10.59
C GLN A 88 -19.20 23.83 9.22
N CYS A 89 -18.02 23.23 9.14
CA CYS A 89 -17.26 23.07 7.91
C CYS A 89 -17.23 21.61 7.47
N THR A 90 -17.00 21.41 6.17
CA THR A 90 -16.70 20.10 5.59
C THR A 90 -16.02 20.28 4.25
N ASP A 91 -15.35 19.29 3.76
CA ASP A 91 -14.85 19.29 2.39
C ASP A 91 -15.80 18.55 1.44
N ARG A 92 -15.63 18.81 0.14
CA ARG A 92 -16.51 18.28 -0.90
C ARG A 92 -16.52 16.75 -0.92
N LYS A 93 -15.39 16.10 -0.71
CA LYS A 93 -15.27 14.64 -0.76
C LYS A 93 -15.98 13.93 0.40
N SER A 94 -16.20 14.65 1.50
CA SER A 94 -16.83 14.09 2.70
C SER A 94 -18.38 14.09 2.65
N VAL A 95 -18.98 14.76 1.66
CA VAL A 95 -20.45 14.89 1.52
C VAL A 95 -21.01 14.16 0.31
N VAL A 96 -20.20 13.44 -0.42
CA VAL A 96 -20.61 12.74 -1.63
C VAL A 96 -20.85 11.26 -1.37
#